data_9b3eeab1a9999c6f4ff12ee03b4d4174
#
_entry.id   9b3eeab1a9999c6f4ff12ee03b4d4174
#
_cell.length_a   1.000
_cell.length_b   1.000
_cell.length_c   1.000
_cell.angle_alpha   90.00
_cell.angle_beta   90.00
_cell.angle_gamma   90.00
#
_symmetry.space_group_name_H-M   'P 1'
#
loop_
_entity.id
_entity.type
_entity.pdbx_description
1 polymer ?
#
loop_
_entity_poly.entity_id
_entity_poly.type
_entity_poly.pdbx_seq_one_letter_code
_entity_poly.pdbx_strand_id
1 'polypeptide(L)'
;MYSVTKQIEFCYGHRLLDYDGVCRYPHGHNAVVEIEMRAESLDSRGMVVDFIDIKRAIKAWIDRELDHRMILRHDDPLAKVLQEMGEPVYVLDSNPTAERIAKLMFDVSREHGLPVSKVTLWETPSSWATYVG
;
A
#
# COMPACT_ATOMS: atom_id res chain seq x y z
N MET A 1 3.90 -13.49 22.52
CA MET A 1 3.59 -12.77 21.27
C MET A 1 4.84 -12.10 20.72
N TYR A 2 5.16 -12.40 19.49
CA TYR A 2 6.27 -11.77 18.77
C TYR A 2 5.72 -10.97 17.60
N SER A 3 6.39 -9.88 17.24
CA SER A 3 6.08 -9.16 15.99
C SER A 3 7.36 -8.78 15.24
N VAL A 4 7.25 -8.74 13.92
CA VAL A 4 8.28 -8.21 13.03
C VAL A 4 7.61 -7.20 12.11
N THR A 5 8.38 -6.19 11.69
CA THR A 5 7.89 -5.16 10.78
C THR A 5 8.86 -4.99 9.63
N LYS A 6 8.35 -4.97 8.41
CA LYS A 6 9.10 -4.66 7.20
C LYS A 6 8.65 -3.32 6.65
N GLN A 7 9.59 -2.43 6.39
CA GLN A 7 9.35 -1.17 5.68
C GLN A 7 9.71 -1.33 4.21
N ILE A 8 8.85 -0.82 3.34
CA ILE A 8 9.06 -0.81 1.89
C ILE A 8 8.77 0.61 1.40
N GLU A 9 9.70 1.19 0.65
CA GLU A 9 9.54 2.50 0.04
C GLU A 9 9.01 2.35 -1.38
N PHE A 10 8.11 3.24 -1.78
CA PHE A 10 7.63 3.36 -3.15
C PHE A 10 7.05 4.75 -3.38
N CYS A 11 6.98 5.16 -4.65
CA CYS A 11 6.33 6.41 -4.98
C CYS A 11 5.05 6.14 -5.78
N TYR A 12 4.05 6.98 -5.55
CA TYR A 12 2.78 6.91 -6.27
C TYR A 12 2.18 8.30 -6.42
N GLY A 13 1.31 8.45 -7.40
CA GLY A 13 0.48 9.62 -7.53
C GLY A 13 -0.97 9.28 -7.22
N HIS A 14 -1.73 10.27 -6.80
CA HIS A 14 -3.17 10.13 -6.58
C HIS A 14 -3.89 11.48 -6.60
N ARG A 15 -5.21 11.42 -6.59
CA ARG A 15 -6.09 12.55 -6.26
C ARG A 15 -7.39 12.02 -5.67
N LEU A 16 -8.11 12.90 -5.00
CA LEU A 16 -9.41 12.59 -4.40
C LEU A 16 -10.51 13.25 -5.22
N LEU A 17 -11.52 12.47 -5.59
CA LEU A 17 -12.75 12.98 -6.21
C LEU A 17 -13.77 13.39 -5.14
N ASP A 18 -14.67 14.29 -5.49
CA ASP A 18 -15.75 14.74 -4.60
C ASP A 18 -15.20 15.29 -3.27
N TYR A 19 -14.10 15.98 -3.35
CA TYR A 19 -13.36 16.52 -2.22
C TYR A 19 -12.98 17.99 -2.50
N ASP A 20 -13.16 18.87 -1.51
CA ASP A 20 -13.01 20.32 -1.67
C ASP A 20 -11.64 20.85 -1.20
N GLY A 21 -10.69 19.98 -0.90
CA GLY A 21 -9.33 20.37 -0.51
C GLY A 21 -8.33 20.28 -1.66
N VAL A 22 -7.06 20.65 -1.37
CA VAL A 22 -5.97 20.62 -2.36
C VAL A 22 -5.66 19.24 -2.91
N CYS A 23 -6.03 18.19 -2.18
CA CYS A 23 -5.83 16.81 -2.62
C CYS A 23 -6.72 16.40 -3.78
N ARG A 24 -7.66 17.27 -4.23
CA ARG A 24 -8.39 17.07 -5.49
C ARG A 24 -7.50 17.21 -6.72
N TYR A 25 -6.34 17.83 -6.58
CA TYR A 25 -5.38 17.95 -7.66
C TYR A 25 -4.41 16.76 -7.66
N PRO A 26 -4.02 16.26 -8.85
CA PRO A 26 -3.02 15.21 -8.93
C PRO A 26 -1.72 15.62 -8.23
N HIS A 27 -1.21 14.74 -7.38
CA HIS A 27 0.03 14.94 -6.65
C HIS A 27 0.62 13.58 -6.28
N GLY A 28 1.84 13.57 -5.79
CA GLY A 28 2.53 12.33 -5.46
C GLY A 28 3.25 12.35 -4.13
N HIS A 29 3.59 11.16 -3.67
CA HIS A 29 4.30 10.92 -2.42
C HIS A 29 5.42 9.91 -2.62
N ASN A 30 6.53 10.12 -1.91
CA ASN A 30 7.50 9.07 -1.63
C ASN A 30 7.05 8.41 -0.32
N ALA A 31 6.29 7.34 -0.47
CA ALA A 31 5.64 6.69 0.66
C ALA A 31 6.52 5.62 1.29
N VAL A 32 6.27 5.36 2.57
CA VAL A 32 6.81 4.20 3.28
C VAL A 32 5.62 3.37 3.77
N VAL A 33 5.58 2.10 3.38
CA VAL A 33 4.60 1.17 3.93
C VAL A 33 5.29 0.28 4.96
N GLU A 34 4.72 0.20 6.15
CA GLU A 34 5.16 -0.69 7.23
C GLU A 34 4.17 -1.83 7.38
N ILE A 35 4.66 -3.06 7.26
CA ILE A 35 3.83 -4.25 7.38
C ILE A 35 4.26 -4.99 8.64
N GLU A 36 3.40 -5.03 9.65
CA GLU A 36 3.63 -5.74 10.89
C GLU A 36 2.97 -7.13 10.82
N MET A 37 3.76 -8.13 11.15
CA MET A 37 3.30 -9.51 11.28
C MET A 37 3.50 -10.00 12.70
N ARG A 38 2.58 -10.81 13.20
CA ARG A 38 2.59 -11.33 14.57
C ARG A 38 2.42 -12.83 14.61
N ALA A 39 3.03 -13.45 15.62
CA ALA A 39 2.84 -14.86 15.93
C ALA A 39 2.99 -15.09 17.44
N GLU A 40 2.22 -16.03 17.98
CA GLU A 40 2.33 -16.44 19.39
C GLU A 40 3.64 -17.16 19.66
N SER A 41 4.14 -17.90 18.67
CA SER A 41 5.38 -18.65 18.77
C SER A 41 6.21 -18.47 17.49
N LEU A 42 7.50 -18.75 17.60
CA LEU A 42 8.43 -18.70 16.48
C LEU A 42 8.48 -20.06 15.77
N ASP A 43 8.87 -20.05 14.51
CA ASP A 43 9.11 -21.27 13.74
C ASP A 43 10.44 -21.95 14.18
N SER A 44 10.80 -23.06 13.52
CA SER A 44 12.02 -23.81 13.85
C SER A 44 13.32 -23.01 13.66
N ARG A 45 13.25 -21.91 12.92
CA ARG A 45 14.38 -21.01 12.68
C ARG A 45 14.44 -19.86 13.70
N GLY A 46 13.44 -19.74 14.58
CA GLY A 46 13.32 -18.64 15.52
C GLY A 46 12.71 -17.38 14.90
N MET A 47 11.87 -17.52 13.87
CA MET A 47 11.30 -16.40 13.11
C MET A 47 9.77 -16.39 13.19
N VAL A 48 9.19 -15.16 13.18
CA VAL A 48 7.77 -14.96 12.85
C VAL A 48 7.56 -15.20 11.37
N VAL A 49 8.33 -14.50 10.55
CA VAL A 49 8.41 -14.63 9.09
C VAL A 49 9.80 -14.20 8.67
N ASP A 50 10.36 -14.83 7.65
CA ASP A 50 11.61 -14.37 7.06
C ASP A 50 11.38 -13.05 6.30
N PHE A 51 12.20 -12.03 6.57
CA PHE A 51 12.11 -10.75 5.86
C PHE A 51 12.30 -10.90 4.35
N ILE A 52 13.04 -11.91 3.91
CA ILE A 52 13.24 -12.21 2.48
C ILE A 52 11.91 -12.62 1.85
N ASP A 53 11.10 -13.41 2.53
CA ASP A 53 9.78 -13.84 2.03
C ASP A 53 8.83 -12.66 1.88
N ILE A 54 8.86 -11.71 2.83
CA ILE A 54 8.08 -10.48 2.75
C ILE A 54 8.51 -9.67 1.53
N LYS A 55 9.80 -9.48 1.35
CA LYS A 55 10.34 -8.75 0.20
C LYS A 55 9.92 -9.40 -1.12
N ARG A 56 10.05 -10.73 -1.25
CA ARG A 56 9.68 -11.45 -2.48
C ARG A 56 8.21 -11.33 -2.80
N ALA A 57 7.34 -11.42 -1.80
CA ALA A 57 5.89 -11.37 -2.01
C ALA A 57 5.42 -9.92 -2.18
N ILE A 58 5.69 -9.07 -1.20
CA ILE A 58 5.03 -7.76 -1.10
C ILE A 58 5.78 -6.69 -1.90
N LYS A 59 7.10 -6.62 -1.79
CA LYS A 59 7.85 -5.65 -2.59
C LYS A 59 7.70 -5.92 -4.08
N ALA A 60 7.70 -7.18 -4.50
CA ALA A 60 7.47 -7.55 -5.89
C ALA A 60 6.07 -7.13 -6.37
N TRP A 61 5.05 -7.29 -5.53
CA TRP A 61 3.69 -6.87 -5.82
C TRP A 61 3.61 -5.34 -5.94
N ILE A 62 4.21 -4.60 -4.99
CA ILE A 62 4.25 -3.13 -5.02
C ILE A 62 4.94 -2.63 -6.29
N ASP A 63 6.08 -3.19 -6.63
CA ASP A 63 6.85 -2.79 -7.81
C ASP A 63 6.06 -3.01 -9.10
N ARG A 64 5.24 -4.06 -9.15
CA ARG A 64 4.41 -4.38 -10.31
C ARG A 64 3.13 -3.57 -10.38
N GLU A 65 2.49 -3.28 -9.24
CA GLU A 65 1.12 -2.76 -9.22
C GLU A 65 1.00 -1.30 -8.78
N LEU A 66 1.88 -0.80 -7.90
CA LEU A 66 1.72 0.50 -7.29
C LEU A 66 2.86 1.48 -7.57
N ASP A 67 4.10 1.01 -7.58
CA ASP A 67 5.25 1.89 -7.68
C ASP A 67 5.29 2.62 -9.02
N HIS A 68 5.50 3.93 -8.98
CA HIS A 68 5.51 4.83 -10.17
C HIS A 68 4.18 4.81 -10.94
N ARG A 69 3.06 4.60 -10.25
CA ARG A 69 1.73 4.61 -10.86
C ARG A 69 0.83 5.66 -10.23
N MET A 70 -0.16 6.09 -10.99
CA MET A 70 -1.32 6.80 -10.43
C MET A 70 -2.26 5.78 -9.83
N ILE A 71 -2.68 6.03 -8.58
CA ILE A 71 -3.72 5.27 -7.90
C ILE A 71 -4.97 6.15 -7.87
N LEU A 72 -6.02 5.71 -8.55
CA LEU A 72 -7.22 6.51 -8.78
C LEU A 72 -8.48 5.72 -8.50
N ARG A 73 -9.56 6.43 -8.17
CA ARG A 73 -10.88 5.80 -8.07
C ARG A 73 -11.33 5.34 -9.47
N HIS A 74 -11.99 4.20 -9.56
CA HIS A 74 -12.35 3.55 -10.83
C HIS A 74 -13.15 4.44 -11.79
N ASP A 75 -13.95 5.38 -11.27
CA ASP A 75 -14.77 6.31 -12.04
C ASP A 75 -14.09 7.67 -12.28
N ASP A 76 -12.83 7.82 -11.89
CA ASP A 76 -12.08 9.04 -12.14
C ASP A 76 -11.84 9.20 -13.66
N PRO A 77 -12.27 10.31 -14.28
CA PRO A 77 -11.99 10.57 -15.69
C PRO A 77 -10.50 10.54 -16.04
N LEU A 78 -9.64 10.91 -15.10
CA LEU A 78 -8.19 10.86 -15.28
C LEU A 78 -7.69 9.44 -15.48
N ALA A 79 -8.27 8.46 -14.80
CA ALA A 79 -7.90 7.05 -14.96
C ALA A 79 -8.10 6.60 -16.41
N LYS A 80 -9.25 6.93 -16.99
CA LYS A 80 -9.56 6.58 -18.37
C LYS A 80 -8.58 7.25 -19.35
N VAL A 81 -8.30 8.54 -19.18
CA VAL A 81 -7.39 9.28 -20.05
C VAL A 81 -5.98 8.68 -20.01
N LEU A 82 -5.47 8.40 -18.82
CA LEU A 82 -4.14 7.81 -18.67
C LEU A 82 -4.07 6.40 -19.27
N GLN A 83 -5.10 5.58 -19.07
CA GLN A 83 -5.17 4.24 -19.65
C GLN A 83 -5.19 4.30 -21.20
N GLU A 84 -5.93 5.23 -21.77
CA GLU A 84 -5.96 5.44 -23.23
C GLU A 84 -4.61 5.90 -23.78
N MET A 85 -3.82 6.61 -22.98
CA MET A 85 -2.46 7.03 -23.31
C MET A 85 -1.42 5.92 -23.11
N GLY A 86 -1.82 4.77 -22.56
CA GLY A 86 -0.90 3.69 -22.23
C GLY A 86 -0.11 3.91 -20.94
N GLU A 87 -0.51 4.88 -20.11
CA GLU A 87 0.14 5.14 -18.83
C GLU A 87 -0.36 4.19 -17.74
N PRO A 88 0.52 3.71 -16.85
CA PRO A 88 0.13 2.75 -15.83
C PRO A 88 -0.72 3.40 -14.73
N VAL A 89 -1.86 2.78 -14.45
CA VAL A 89 -2.80 3.21 -13.40
C VAL A 89 -3.23 1.99 -12.58
N TYR A 90 -3.31 2.18 -11.27
CA TYR A 90 -3.98 1.24 -10.38
C TYR A 90 -5.31 1.84 -9.93
N VAL A 91 -6.42 1.12 -10.15
CA VAL A 91 -7.75 1.62 -9.80
C VAL A 91 -8.26 0.95 -8.53
N LEU A 92 -8.89 1.76 -7.67
CA LEU A 92 -9.61 1.33 -6.48
C LEU A 92 -11.10 1.58 -6.67
N ASP A 93 -11.92 0.91 -5.89
CA ASP A 93 -13.37 1.13 -5.86
C ASP A 93 -13.79 2.34 -5.01
N SER A 94 -12.81 2.99 -4.36
CA SER A 94 -13.00 4.19 -3.54
C SER A 94 -11.85 5.18 -3.77
N ASN A 95 -11.96 6.39 -3.22
CA ASN A 95 -10.86 7.34 -3.26
C ASN A 95 -9.58 6.73 -2.66
N PRO A 96 -8.44 6.93 -3.32
CA PRO A 96 -7.15 6.37 -2.90
C PRO A 96 -6.52 7.16 -1.74
N THR A 97 -7.19 7.17 -0.61
CA THR A 97 -6.67 7.76 0.62
C THR A 97 -5.59 6.88 1.23
N ALA A 98 -4.78 7.44 2.13
CA ALA A 98 -3.77 6.68 2.86
C ALA A 98 -4.41 5.50 3.61
N GLU A 99 -5.60 5.69 4.18
CA GLU A 99 -6.37 4.66 4.88
C GLU A 99 -6.73 3.49 3.96
N ARG A 100 -7.19 3.80 2.75
CA ARG A 100 -7.59 2.79 1.77
C ARG A 100 -6.40 2.03 1.20
N ILE A 101 -5.29 2.73 0.98
CA ILE A 101 -4.05 2.10 0.50
C ILE A 101 -3.47 1.20 1.61
N ALA A 102 -3.51 1.64 2.87
CA ALA A 102 -3.08 0.80 3.98
C ALA A 102 -3.90 -0.49 4.08
N LYS A 103 -5.23 -0.38 3.93
CA LYS A 103 -6.11 -1.55 3.89
C LYS A 103 -5.81 -2.46 2.70
N LEU A 104 -5.60 -1.89 1.51
CA LEU A 104 -5.22 -2.66 0.33
C LEU A 104 -3.96 -3.49 0.60
N MET A 105 -2.94 -2.88 1.18
CA MET A 105 -1.69 -3.57 1.50
C MET A 105 -1.88 -4.65 2.56
N PHE A 106 -2.78 -4.43 3.52
CA PHE A 106 -3.17 -5.44 4.48
C PHE A 106 -3.80 -6.66 3.79
N ASP A 107 -4.78 -6.42 2.93
CA ASP A 107 -5.49 -7.48 2.22
C ASP A 107 -4.53 -8.28 1.30
N VAL A 108 -3.69 -7.58 0.55
CA VAL A 108 -2.65 -8.21 -0.29
C VAL A 108 -1.71 -9.08 0.52
N SER A 109 -1.27 -8.60 1.68
CA SER A 109 -0.38 -9.34 2.57
C SER A 109 -1.05 -10.63 3.08
N ARG A 110 -2.32 -10.56 3.43
CA ARG A 110 -3.10 -11.74 3.83
C ARG A 110 -3.26 -12.74 2.69
N GLU A 111 -3.54 -12.26 1.49
CA GLU A 111 -3.68 -13.10 0.30
C GLU A 111 -2.39 -13.85 -0.02
N HIS A 112 -1.24 -13.28 0.32
CA HIS A 112 0.06 -13.94 0.19
C HIS A 112 0.39 -14.87 1.38
N GLY A 113 -0.56 -15.10 2.28
CA GLY A 113 -0.39 -16.02 3.41
C GLY A 113 0.43 -15.48 4.57
N LEU A 114 0.69 -14.16 4.62
CA LEU A 114 1.45 -13.57 5.71
C LEU A 114 0.57 -13.34 6.95
N PRO A 115 1.09 -13.55 8.16
CA PRO A 115 0.34 -13.32 9.40
C PRO A 115 0.30 -11.83 9.77
N VAL A 116 -0.16 -11.00 8.83
CA VAL A 116 -0.23 -9.55 8.98
C VAL A 116 -1.22 -9.16 10.09
N SER A 117 -0.80 -8.26 10.94
CA SER A 117 -1.61 -7.71 12.04
C SER A 117 -1.99 -6.25 11.80
N LYS A 118 -1.10 -5.52 11.14
CA LYS A 118 -1.27 -4.08 10.95
C LYS A 118 -0.44 -3.62 9.76
N VAL A 119 -0.98 -2.65 9.02
CA VAL A 119 -0.24 -1.94 7.97
C VAL A 119 -0.35 -0.44 8.23
N THR A 120 0.78 0.25 8.18
CA THR A 120 0.86 1.70 8.28
C THR A 120 1.44 2.25 6.99
N LEU A 121 0.74 3.20 6.37
CA LEU A 121 1.22 3.93 5.20
C LEU A 121 1.58 5.35 5.59
N TRP A 122 2.84 5.68 5.44
CA TRP A 122 3.37 7.03 5.61
C TRP A 122 3.37 7.74 4.27
N GLU A 123 2.51 8.74 4.10
CA GLU A 123 2.56 9.58 2.88
C GLU A 123 3.73 10.54 2.94
N THR A 124 3.96 11.08 4.10
CA THR A 124 5.08 11.99 4.42
C THR A 124 5.68 11.57 5.77
N PRO A 125 6.83 12.12 6.17
CA PRO A 125 7.39 11.84 7.50
C PRO A 125 6.51 12.24 8.68
N SER A 126 5.48 13.08 8.45
CA SER A 126 4.60 13.60 9.50
C SER A 126 3.15 13.13 9.39
N SER A 127 2.77 12.38 8.37
CA SER A 127 1.37 12.02 8.14
C SER A 127 1.25 10.57 7.66
N TRP A 128 0.53 9.78 8.41
CA TRP A 128 0.34 8.36 8.11
C TRP A 128 -1.05 7.88 8.51
N ALA A 129 -1.46 6.78 7.90
CA ALA A 129 -2.68 6.07 8.26
C ALA A 129 -2.35 4.62 8.57
N THR A 130 -3.10 4.03 9.48
CA THR A 130 -2.91 2.64 9.90
C THR A 130 -4.22 1.87 9.78
N TYR A 131 -4.12 0.69 9.19
CA TYR A 131 -5.19 -0.31 9.21
C TYR A 131 -4.78 -1.48 10.10
N VAL A 132 -5.67 -1.84 11.03
CA VAL A 132 -5.51 -2.98 11.93
C VAL A 132 -6.60 -3.99 11.61
N GLY A 133 -6.20 -5.20 11.39
CA GLY A 133 -7.13 -6.29 11.07
C GLY A 133 -7.53 -7.14 12.24
#